data_95cfa7ef4f7ebb463155ec1a5df84397
#
_entry.id   95cfa7ef4f7ebb463155ec1a5df84397
#
_cell.length_a   1.000
_cell.length_b   1.000
_cell.length_c   1.000
_cell.angle_alpha   90.00
_cell.angle_beta   90.00
_cell.angle_gamma   90.00
#
_symmetry.space_group_name_H-M   'P 1'
#
loop_
_entity.id
_entity.type
_entity.pdbx_description
1 polymer ?
#
loop_
_entity_poly.entity_id
_entity_poly.type
_entity_poly.pdbx_seq_one_letter_code
_entity_poly.pdbx_strand_id
1 'polypeptide(L)'
;MTVAAQLNAICDEQPFVTRFMVRNLLTGEEIGRGENVETPSGSTRKTSIMMAVLKAATEGRIDLDQPVTYEKRLAEEVASGMFRYMTPGIVISLRDAVTGMMVLSDNVCTKMVLERVTLEEVDGYCKSLGMANTHHRFLIPPLALAADHPLKTVTTTSAADQVLLLQTILDAQSSKLAQEKLGCSAEACAWALQTLKNQVLRYGIRSRLPFEAVVASKSGRGKRGRMDAGIVYKNAAPFFIITTYTDDVAQTMADGTPGYTMALETIGKLSQVCWSGFQS
;
A
#
# COMPACT_ATOMS: atom_id res chain seq x y z
N MET A 1 -21.29 -10.47 -19.12
CA MET A 1 -20.23 -11.09 -18.28
C MET A 1 -20.23 -10.36 -16.95
N THR A 2 -20.23 -11.06 -15.81
CA THR A 2 -20.18 -10.44 -14.48
C THR A 2 -18.82 -9.74 -14.26
N VAL A 3 -18.79 -8.79 -13.30
CA VAL A 3 -17.52 -8.12 -12.92
C VAL A 3 -16.47 -9.17 -12.51
N ALA A 4 -16.84 -10.15 -11.68
CA ALA A 4 -15.96 -11.23 -11.26
C ALA A 4 -15.38 -12.02 -12.44
N ALA A 5 -16.18 -12.36 -13.44
CA ALA A 5 -15.73 -13.08 -14.63
C ALA A 5 -14.76 -12.24 -15.47
N GLN A 6 -15.00 -10.94 -15.62
CA GLN A 6 -14.10 -10.04 -16.35
C GLN A 6 -12.76 -9.86 -15.64
N LEU A 7 -12.76 -9.70 -14.30
CA LEU A 7 -11.54 -9.60 -13.50
C LEU A 7 -10.67 -10.86 -13.63
N ASN A 8 -11.28 -12.04 -13.54
CA ASN A 8 -10.56 -13.30 -13.69
C ASN A 8 -10.00 -13.49 -15.11
N ALA A 9 -10.79 -13.17 -16.15
CA ALA A 9 -10.32 -13.26 -17.55
C ALA A 9 -9.07 -12.41 -17.79
N ILE A 10 -9.03 -11.15 -17.29
CA ILE A 10 -7.84 -10.29 -17.38
C ILE A 10 -6.63 -10.96 -16.72
N CYS A 11 -6.81 -11.60 -15.57
CA CYS A 11 -5.71 -12.28 -14.88
C CYS A 11 -5.25 -13.54 -15.61
N ASP A 12 -6.18 -14.31 -16.20
CA ASP A 12 -5.90 -15.56 -16.91
C ASP A 12 -5.13 -15.32 -18.22
N GLU A 13 -5.27 -14.14 -18.82
CA GLU A 13 -4.50 -13.71 -19.99
C GLU A 13 -3.02 -13.40 -19.69
N GLN A 14 -2.64 -13.27 -18.43
CA GLN A 14 -1.29 -12.86 -18.07
C GLN A 14 -0.37 -14.06 -17.84
N PRO A 15 0.91 -13.98 -18.28
CA PRO A 15 1.90 -15.03 -18.04
C PRO A 15 2.54 -14.95 -16.65
N PHE A 16 1.89 -14.28 -15.70
CA PHE A 16 2.32 -14.13 -14.31
C PHE A 16 1.13 -14.24 -13.35
N VAL A 17 1.43 -14.46 -12.08
CA VAL A 17 0.39 -14.61 -11.06
C VAL A 17 -0.17 -13.23 -10.69
N THR A 18 -1.50 -13.13 -10.64
CA THR A 18 -2.20 -11.95 -10.11
C THR A 18 -3.16 -12.39 -9.00
N ARG A 19 -2.99 -11.80 -7.82
CA ARG A 19 -3.87 -11.96 -6.66
C ARG A 19 -4.55 -10.63 -6.38
N PHE A 20 -5.82 -10.65 -6.07
CA PHE A 20 -6.55 -9.42 -5.77
C PHE A 20 -7.71 -9.66 -4.81
N MET A 21 -8.15 -8.60 -4.16
CA MET A 21 -9.45 -8.50 -3.52
C MET A 21 -10.07 -7.15 -3.86
N VAL A 22 -11.35 -7.19 -4.20
CA VAL A 22 -12.19 -6.01 -4.45
C VAL A 22 -13.36 -6.05 -3.50
N ARG A 23 -13.69 -4.91 -2.90
CA ARG A 23 -14.91 -4.71 -2.11
C ARG A 23 -15.70 -3.55 -2.70
N ASN A 24 -16.88 -3.83 -3.19
CA ASN A 24 -17.85 -2.81 -3.60
C ASN A 24 -18.44 -2.15 -2.36
N LEU A 25 -18.20 -0.86 -2.16
CA LEU A 25 -18.64 -0.13 -0.97
C LEU A 25 -20.12 0.29 -1.02
N LEU A 26 -20.77 0.13 -2.17
CA LEU A 26 -22.21 0.40 -2.32
C LEU A 26 -23.06 -0.79 -1.88
N THR A 27 -22.60 -2.01 -2.16
CA THR A 27 -23.37 -3.24 -1.94
C THR A 27 -22.77 -4.12 -0.84
N GLY A 28 -21.51 -3.94 -0.51
CA GLY A 28 -20.73 -4.82 0.36
C GLY A 28 -20.24 -6.10 -0.34
N GLU A 29 -20.46 -6.26 -1.65
CA GLU A 29 -19.99 -7.41 -2.42
C GLU A 29 -18.46 -7.48 -2.42
N GLU A 30 -17.93 -8.69 -2.23
CA GLU A 30 -16.50 -8.98 -2.28
C GLU A 30 -16.18 -9.93 -3.42
N ILE A 31 -15.13 -9.63 -4.18
CA ILE A 31 -14.61 -10.46 -5.27
C ILE A 31 -13.12 -10.66 -5.02
N GLY A 32 -12.70 -11.92 -4.85
CA GLY A 32 -11.32 -12.28 -4.56
C GLY A 32 -10.74 -13.28 -5.55
N ARG A 33 -9.40 -13.27 -5.66
CA ARG A 33 -8.60 -14.26 -6.37
C ARG A 33 -7.30 -14.48 -5.61
N GLY A 34 -7.19 -15.60 -4.89
CA GLY A 34 -6.05 -15.87 -4.03
C GLY A 34 -5.83 -14.78 -2.99
N GLU A 35 -6.90 -14.18 -2.53
CA GLU A 35 -6.92 -12.98 -1.69
C GLU A 35 -6.27 -13.18 -0.32
N ASN A 36 -6.25 -14.44 0.17
CA ASN A 36 -5.64 -14.81 1.44
C ASN A 36 -4.22 -15.40 1.28
N VAL A 37 -3.70 -15.48 0.06
CA VAL A 37 -2.36 -16.02 -0.16
C VAL A 37 -1.30 -14.96 0.18
N GLU A 38 -0.32 -15.38 1.01
CA GLU A 38 0.83 -14.54 1.35
C GLU A 38 1.61 -14.17 0.09
N THR A 39 1.95 -12.89 -0.06
CA THR A 39 2.62 -12.33 -1.23
C THR A 39 3.58 -11.20 -0.83
N PRO A 40 4.60 -10.86 -1.62
CA PRO A 40 5.44 -9.71 -1.31
C PRO A 40 4.62 -8.43 -1.22
N SER A 41 4.76 -7.69 -0.12
CA SER A 41 3.99 -6.46 0.09
C SER A 41 4.48 -5.27 -0.75
N GLY A 42 5.76 -5.27 -1.14
CA GLY A 42 6.39 -4.06 -1.62
C GLY A 42 6.16 -2.90 -0.64
N SER A 43 5.95 -1.71 -1.18
CA SER A 43 5.69 -0.53 -0.36
C SER A 43 4.23 -0.37 0.11
N THR A 44 3.30 -1.28 -0.22
CA THR A 44 1.93 -1.23 0.33
C THR A 44 1.94 -1.38 1.85
N ARG A 45 2.93 -2.10 2.42
CA ARG A 45 3.18 -2.22 3.86
C ARG A 45 3.31 -0.88 4.59
N LYS A 46 3.63 0.21 3.89
CA LYS A 46 3.82 1.54 4.50
C LYS A 46 2.52 2.11 5.06
N THR A 47 1.38 1.62 4.59
CA THR A 47 0.07 1.97 5.17
C THR A 47 -0.03 1.50 6.63
N SER A 48 0.37 0.26 6.94
CA SER A 48 0.39 -0.23 8.32
C SER A 48 1.46 0.48 9.19
N ILE A 49 2.61 0.83 8.61
CA ILE A 49 3.63 1.64 9.32
C ILE A 49 3.06 3.01 9.69
N MET A 50 2.41 3.70 8.75
CA MET A 50 1.75 4.99 9.00
C MET A 50 0.72 4.87 10.12
N MET A 51 -0.13 3.84 10.09
CA MET A 51 -1.16 3.64 11.11
C MET A 51 -0.57 3.31 12.47
N ALA A 52 0.52 2.55 12.55
CA ALA A 52 1.22 2.28 13.81
C ALA A 52 1.80 3.57 14.43
N VAL A 53 2.35 4.47 13.61
CA VAL A 53 2.79 5.81 14.05
C VAL A 53 1.63 6.64 14.56
N LEU A 54 0.51 6.66 13.83
CA LEU A 54 -0.68 7.43 14.23
C LEU A 54 -1.30 6.90 15.52
N LYS A 55 -1.28 5.57 15.72
CA LYS A 55 -1.66 4.95 16.99
C LYS A 55 -0.74 5.43 18.12
N ALA A 56 0.57 5.35 17.93
CA ALA A 56 1.53 5.80 18.94
C ALA A 56 1.39 7.30 19.26
N ALA A 57 1.06 8.12 18.25
CA ALA A 57 0.77 9.54 18.47
C ALA A 57 -0.55 9.77 19.22
N THR A 58 -1.60 9.01 18.91
CA THR A 58 -2.89 9.06 19.62
C THR A 58 -2.72 8.65 21.09
N GLU A 59 -1.81 7.72 21.39
CA GLU A 59 -1.45 7.29 22.75
C GLU A 59 -0.52 8.29 23.48
N GLY A 60 -0.09 9.37 22.82
CA GLY A 60 0.83 10.36 23.39
C GLY A 60 2.28 9.88 23.55
N ARG A 61 2.64 8.74 22.95
CA ARG A 61 4.02 8.20 22.97
C ARG A 61 4.95 8.88 21.95
N ILE A 62 4.38 9.46 20.91
CA ILE A 62 5.10 10.11 19.83
C ILE A 62 4.44 11.45 19.54
N ASP A 63 5.26 12.48 19.32
CA ASP A 63 4.82 13.76 18.78
C ASP A 63 5.11 13.78 17.27
N LEU A 64 4.06 13.95 16.44
CA LEU A 64 4.22 14.03 14.99
C LEU A 64 4.98 15.28 14.54
N ASP A 65 5.01 16.32 15.34
CA ASP A 65 5.70 17.57 15.03
C ASP A 65 7.15 17.59 15.57
N GLN A 66 7.58 16.50 16.28
CA GLN A 66 8.96 16.36 16.70
C GLN A 66 9.93 16.37 15.51
N PRO A 67 11.13 16.99 15.66
CA PRO A 67 12.13 17.01 14.60
C PRO A 67 12.74 15.62 14.39
N VAL A 68 12.97 15.28 13.14
CA VAL A 68 13.76 14.14 12.69
C VAL A 68 14.84 14.61 11.72
N THR A 69 16.08 14.20 11.96
CA THR A 69 17.23 14.62 11.17
C THR A 69 17.57 13.56 10.13
N TYR A 70 17.72 13.96 8.87
CA TYR A 70 18.27 13.10 7.86
C TYR A 70 19.77 12.91 8.07
N GLU A 71 20.17 11.73 8.49
CA GLU A 71 21.56 11.32 8.63
C GLU A 71 22.01 10.48 7.42
N LYS A 72 23.26 10.63 6.99
CA LYS A 72 23.81 9.92 5.82
C LYS A 72 23.63 8.39 5.91
N ARG A 73 23.78 7.80 7.11
CA ARG A 73 23.59 6.35 7.33
C ARG A 73 22.19 5.85 6.92
N LEU A 74 21.17 6.71 6.97
CA LEU A 74 19.81 6.35 6.58
C LEU A 74 19.64 6.13 5.07
N ALA A 75 20.55 6.69 4.26
CA ALA A 75 20.59 6.47 2.81
C ALA A 75 21.36 5.20 2.40
N GLU A 76 22.10 4.59 3.33
CA GLU A 76 22.82 3.35 3.05
C GLU A 76 21.82 2.22 2.74
N GLU A 77 22.16 1.41 1.73
CA GLU A 77 21.33 0.29 1.25
C GLU A 77 19.91 0.68 0.79
N VAL A 78 19.67 1.96 0.50
CA VAL A 78 18.37 2.44 0.00
C VAL A 78 18.36 2.51 -1.52
N ALA A 79 17.46 1.76 -2.17
CA ALA A 79 17.32 1.75 -3.63
C ALA A 79 16.38 2.85 -4.16
N SER A 80 15.52 3.44 -3.30
CA SER A 80 14.48 4.38 -3.74
C SER A 80 14.18 5.45 -2.71
N GLY A 81 13.83 6.63 -3.20
CA GLY A 81 13.48 7.78 -2.40
C GLY A 81 14.31 9.00 -2.80
N MET A 82 13.72 10.17 -2.64
CA MET A 82 14.33 11.45 -2.96
C MET A 82 15.41 11.80 -1.93
N PHE A 83 15.18 11.52 -0.65
CA PHE A 83 16.08 11.90 0.44
C PHE A 83 17.49 11.32 0.31
N ARG A 84 17.65 10.17 -0.38
CA ARG A 84 19.00 9.61 -0.64
C ARG A 84 19.92 10.55 -1.44
N TYR A 85 19.36 11.54 -2.12
CA TYR A 85 20.08 12.53 -2.93
C TYR A 85 20.13 13.91 -2.26
N MET A 86 19.48 14.06 -1.11
CA MET A 86 19.48 15.30 -0.35
C MET A 86 20.73 15.43 0.50
N THR A 87 21.02 16.64 0.97
CA THR A 87 22.16 16.89 1.85
C THR A 87 21.86 16.37 3.26
N PRO A 88 22.72 15.54 3.87
CA PRO A 88 22.59 15.14 5.26
C PRO A 88 22.57 16.37 6.20
N GLY A 89 21.83 16.26 7.30
CA GLY A 89 21.61 17.36 8.25
C GLY A 89 20.29 18.09 8.06
N ILE A 90 19.52 17.80 6.98
CA ILE A 90 18.17 18.35 6.84
C ILE A 90 17.30 17.85 7.99
N VAL A 91 16.59 18.76 8.62
CA VAL A 91 15.62 18.49 9.69
C VAL A 91 14.21 18.71 9.14
N ILE A 92 13.35 17.73 9.34
CA ILE A 92 11.91 17.80 9.02
C ILE A 92 11.10 17.33 10.23
N SER A 93 9.79 17.54 10.23
CA SER A 93 8.92 16.94 11.22
C SER A 93 8.75 15.43 10.98
N LEU A 94 8.43 14.66 12.02
CA LEU A 94 8.06 13.25 11.85
C LEU A 94 6.83 13.11 10.92
N ARG A 95 5.89 14.05 10.97
CA ARG A 95 4.74 14.16 10.07
C ARG A 95 5.17 14.24 8.62
N ASP A 96 6.17 15.07 8.30
CA ASP A 96 6.70 15.20 6.94
C ASP A 96 7.47 13.95 6.51
N ALA A 97 8.17 13.29 7.43
CA ALA A 97 8.81 12.00 7.14
C ALA A 97 7.76 10.93 6.80
N VAL A 98 6.63 10.84 7.53
CA VAL A 98 5.52 9.95 7.20
C VAL A 98 4.92 10.34 5.84
N THR A 99 4.75 11.63 5.56
CA THR A 99 4.25 12.12 4.26
C THR A 99 5.19 11.70 3.13
N GLY A 100 6.50 11.92 3.25
CA GLY A 100 7.50 11.49 2.26
C GLY A 100 7.51 9.97 2.05
N MET A 101 7.39 9.19 3.15
CA MET A 101 7.26 7.74 3.11
C MET A 101 6.03 7.30 2.30
N MET A 102 4.90 7.97 2.46
CA MET A 102 3.64 7.59 1.81
C MET A 102 3.52 8.13 0.39
N VAL A 103 3.67 9.43 0.19
CA VAL A 103 3.39 10.13 -1.07
C VAL A 103 4.43 9.83 -2.15
N LEU A 104 5.71 9.80 -1.78
CA LEU A 104 6.83 9.50 -2.69
C LEU A 104 7.33 8.06 -2.57
N SER A 105 6.82 7.32 -1.60
CA SER A 105 7.34 5.99 -1.26
C SER A 105 8.83 6.01 -0.87
N ASP A 106 9.30 7.08 -0.23
CA ASP A 106 10.69 7.28 0.16
C ASP A 106 11.14 6.29 1.22
N ASN A 107 12.24 5.57 0.97
CA ASN A 107 12.75 4.55 1.89
C ASN A 107 13.68 5.16 2.98
N VAL A 108 14.27 6.32 2.74
CA VAL A 108 14.99 7.06 3.79
C VAL A 108 13.98 7.55 4.83
N CYS A 109 12.89 8.17 4.37
CA CYS A 109 11.78 8.54 5.25
C CYS A 109 11.20 7.32 5.98
N THR A 110 11.12 6.15 5.33
CA THR A 110 10.70 4.91 6.00
C THR A 110 11.63 4.53 7.16
N LYS A 111 12.95 4.64 6.98
CA LYS A 111 13.91 4.39 8.06
C LYS A 111 13.75 5.42 9.19
N MET A 112 13.63 6.72 8.88
CA MET A 112 13.38 7.77 9.87
C MET A 112 12.15 7.47 10.74
N VAL A 113 11.07 7.03 10.11
CA VAL A 113 9.80 6.67 10.77
C VAL A 113 9.99 5.43 11.63
N LEU A 114 10.67 4.39 11.13
CA LEU A 114 10.92 3.13 11.84
C LEU A 114 11.97 3.26 12.98
N GLU A 115 12.62 4.39 13.12
CA GLU A 115 13.39 4.73 14.34
C GLU A 115 12.47 5.20 15.50
N ARG A 116 11.21 5.48 15.23
CA ARG A 116 10.22 5.95 16.25
C ARG A 116 9.21 4.89 16.62
N VAL A 117 8.84 4.04 15.66
CA VAL A 117 8.08 2.80 15.89
C VAL A 117 8.90 1.63 15.37
N THR A 118 9.13 0.63 16.21
CA THR A 118 9.96 -0.51 15.84
C THR A 118 9.27 -1.41 14.82
N LEU A 119 10.05 -2.21 14.11
CA LEU A 119 9.51 -3.20 13.19
C LEU A 119 8.61 -4.21 13.90
N GLU A 120 8.96 -4.59 15.14
CA GLU A 120 8.21 -5.50 15.99
C GLU A 120 6.85 -4.89 16.40
N GLU A 121 6.82 -3.60 16.76
CA GLU A 121 5.57 -2.90 17.05
C GLU A 121 4.64 -2.87 15.85
N VAL A 122 5.17 -2.61 14.65
CA VAL A 122 4.38 -2.62 13.40
C VAL A 122 3.84 -4.02 13.10
N ASP A 123 4.66 -5.07 13.25
CA ASP A 123 4.24 -6.46 13.03
C ASP A 123 3.17 -6.88 14.06
N GLY A 124 3.38 -6.55 15.32
CA GLY A 124 2.40 -6.76 16.41
C GLY A 124 1.09 -6.00 16.17
N TYR A 125 1.17 -4.77 15.65
CA TYR A 125 0.00 -3.98 15.28
C TYR A 125 -0.81 -4.65 14.16
N CYS A 126 -0.16 -5.12 13.10
CA CYS A 126 -0.85 -5.87 12.04
C CYS A 126 -1.58 -7.10 12.58
N LYS A 127 -0.93 -7.87 13.46
CA LYS A 127 -1.54 -9.04 14.11
C LYS A 127 -2.76 -8.66 14.96
N SER A 128 -2.69 -7.57 15.71
CA SER A 128 -3.81 -7.09 16.53
C SER A 128 -5.04 -6.67 15.71
N LEU A 129 -4.82 -6.25 14.46
CA LEU A 129 -5.89 -5.92 13.51
C LEU A 129 -6.51 -7.16 12.85
N GLY A 130 -5.90 -8.34 12.99
CA GLY A 130 -6.32 -9.57 12.31
C GLY A 130 -5.71 -9.75 10.90
N MET A 131 -4.64 -9.03 10.58
CA MET A 131 -3.90 -9.15 9.31
C MET A 131 -2.97 -10.38 9.37
N ALA A 132 -3.54 -11.56 9.20
CA ALA A 132 -2.89 -12.85 9.48
C ALA A 132 -1.70 -13.16 8.55
N ASN A 133 -1.69 -12.61 7.34
CA ASN A 133 -0.68 -12.85 6.31
C ASN A 133 0.29 -11.68 6.13
N THR A 134 0.21 -10.67 7.03
CA THR A 134 1.10 -9.50 6.99
C THR A 134 2.21 -9.65 8.00
N HIS A 135 3.45 -9.77 7.50
CA HIS A 135 4.64 -9.98 8.31
C HIS A 135 5.73 -8.95 7.98
N HIS A 136 6.00 -8.06 8.91
CA HIS A 136 7.06 -7.07 8.78
C HIS A 136 8.40 -7.67 9.21
N ARG A 137 9.27 -8.04 8.22
CA ARG A 137 10.55 -8.72 8.48
C ARG A 137 11.78 -7.83 8.33
N PHE A 138 11.68 -6.73 7.58
CA PHE A 138 12.82 -5.87 7.23
C PHE A 138 12.43 -4.40 7.28
N LEU A 139 13.37 -3.55 7.74
CA LEU A 139 13.19 -2.09 7.72
C LEU A 139 12.96 -1.57 6.31
N ILE A 140 13.79 -2.03 5.37
CA ILE A 140 13.65 -1.84 3.92
C ILE A 140 13.99 -3.15 3.20
N PRO A 141 13.51 -3.36 1.97
CA PRO A 141 13.88 -4.56 1.22
C PRO A 141 15.41 -4.61 0.96
N PRO A 142 16.04 -5.78 1.10
CA PRO A 142 17.44 -5.97 0.71
C PRO A 142 17.67 -5.59 -0.76
N LEU A 143 18.85 -5.03 -1.08
CA LEU A 143 19.18 -4.60 -2.45
C LEU A 143 19.44 -5.78 -3.39
N ALA A 144 20.16 -6.79 -2.90
CA ALA A 144 20.62 -7.93 -3.68
C ALA A 144 19.63 -9.10 -3.65
N LEU A 145 18.37 -8.84 -4.04
CA LEU A 145 17.36 -9.90 -4.17
C LEU A 145 17.37 -10.48 -5.58
N ALA A 146 17.34 -11.82 -5.69
CA ALA A 146 17.04 -12.51 -6.94
C ALA A 146 15.57 -12.29 -7.36
N ALA A 147 15.25 -12.52 -8.65
CA ALA A 147 13.89 -12.37 -9.13
C ALA A 147 12.92 -13.39 -8.49
N ASP A 148 13.43 -14.58 -8.16
CA ASP A 148 12.73 -15.72 -7.56
C ASP A 148 12.94 -15.86 -6.04
N HIS A 149 13.40 -14.80 -5.37
CA HIS A 149 13.72 -14.84 -3.94
C HIS A 149 12.56 -15.40 -3.09
N PRO A 150 12.85 -16.17 -2.01
CA PRO A 150 11.81 -16.69 -1.13
C PRO A 150 11.01 -15.56 -0.44
N LEU A 151 9.72 -15.79 -0.15
CA LEU A 151 8.86 -14.81 0.53
C LEU A 151 9.42 -14.38 1.90
N LYS A 152 10.07 -15.30 2.64
CA LYS A 152 10.68 -15.00 3.94
C LYS A 152 11.80 -13.94 3.90
N THR A 153 12.32 -13.62 2.73
CA THR A 153 13.39 -12.61 2.55
C THR A 153 12.85 -11.19 2.36
N VAL A 154 11.55 -11.00 2.40
CA VAL A 154 10.88 -9.69 2.30
C VAL A 154 9.72 -9.58 3.28
N THR A 155 9.22 -8.39 3.45
CA THR A 155 7.92 -8.16 4.12
C THR A 155 6.80 -8.63 3.20
N THR A 156 5.86 -9.39 3.74
CA THR A 156 4.72 -9.95 3.03
C THR A 156 3.40 -9.40 3.52
N THR A 157 2.34 -9.64 2.77
CA THR A 157 0.95 -9.33 3.09
C THR A 157 0.03 -10.23 2.26
N SER A 158 -1.29 -10.06 2.38
CA SER A 158 -2.28 -10.59 1.44
C SER A 158 -3.21 -9.48 0.94
N ALA A 159 -3.91 -9.73 -0.14
CA ALA A 159 -4.88 -8.79 -0.67
C ALA A 159 -6.01 -8.53 0.35
N ALA A 160 -6.46 -9.57 1.03
CA ALA A 160 -7.49 -9.48 2.06
C ALA A 160 -7.04 -8.65 3.27
N ASP A 161 -5.80 -8.82 3.75
CA ASP A 161 -5.26 -8.03 4.86
C ASP A 161 -5.25 -6.54 4.54
N GLN A 162 -4.91 -6.17 3.31
CA GLN A 162 -4.90 -4.76 2.91
C GLN A 162 -6.31 -4.19 2.69
N VAL A 163 -7.28 -4.99 2.23
CA VAL A 163 -8.70 -4.56 2.21
C VAL A 163 -9.19 -4.34 3.63
N LEU A 164 -8.89 -5.27 4.55
CA LEU A 164 -9.25 -5.14 5.97
C LEU A 164 -8.70 -3.84 6.57
N LEU A 165 -7.42 -3.52 6.34
CA LEU A 165 -6.79 -2.31 6.85
C LEU A 165 -7.46 -1.05 6.27
N LEU A 166 -7.59 -0.97 4.94
CA LEU A 166 -8.17 0.19 4.26
C LEU A 166 -9.64 0.41 4.64
N GLN A 167 -10.42 -0.67 4.74
CA GLN A 167 -11.81 -0.61 5.20
C GLN A 167 -11.90 -0.08 6.64
N THR A 168 -11.05 -0.60 7.56
CA THR A 168 -11.07 -0.16 8.95
C THR A 168 -10.68 1.32 9.08
N ILE A 169 -9.70 1.81 8.28
CA ILE A 169 -9.33 3.23 8.24
C ILE A 169 -10.50 4.08 7.72
N LEU A 170 -11.20 3.61 6.69
CA LEU A 170 -12.36 4.31 6.13
C LEU A 170 -13.50 4.40 7.15
N ASP A 171 -13.82 3.29 7.80
CA ASP A 171 -14.89 3.19 8.80
C ASP A 171 -14.62 4.06 10.03
N ALA A 172 -13.36 4.21 10.42
CA ALA A 172 -12.95 4.98 11.60
C ALA A 172 -13.26 6.49 11.49
N GLN A 173 -13.62 7.00 10.33
CA GLN A 173 -14.08 8.39 10.19
C GLN A 173 -15.40 8.64 10.94
N SER A 174 -16.22 7.61 11.14
CA SER A 174 -17.52 7.71 11.83
C SER A 174 -17.79 6.64 12.89
N SER A 175 -17.00 5.54 12.91
CA SER A 175 -17.19 4.42 13.81
C SER A 175 -16.20 4.45 14.97
N LYS A 176 -16.71 4.59 16.20
CA LYS A 176 -15.93 4.47 17.42
C LYS A 176 -15.25 3.10 17.55
N LEU A 177 -15.94 2.03 17.19
CA LEU A 177 -15.38 0.67 17.22
C LEU A 177 -14.18 0.53 16.29
N ALA A 178 -14.24 1.12 15.10
CA ALA A 178 -13.11 1.11 14.16
C ALA A 178 -11.94 1.96 14.66
N GLN A 179 -12.21 3.11 15.31
CA GLN A 179 -11.20 3.93 15.96
C GLN A 179 -10.49 3.17 17.09
N GLU A 180 -11.26 2.50 17.95
CA GLU A 180 -10.73 1.66 19.03
C GLU A 180 -9.89 0.50 18.47
N LYS A 181 -10.36 -0.18 17.44
CA LYS A 181 -9.63 -1.25 16.75
C LYS A 181 -8.29 -0.77 16.20
N LEU A 182 -8.25 0.43 15.58
CA LEU A 182 -7.02 1.02 15.07
C LEU A 182 -6.15 1.66 16.17
N GLY A 183 -6.72 1.97 17.32
CA GLY A 183 -6.07 2.80 18.34
C GLY A 183 -5.81 4.23 17.85
N CYS A 184 -6.63 4.75 16.95
CA CYS A 184 -6.46 6.04 16.30
C CYS A 184 -7.72 6.90 16.42
N SER A 185 -7.55 8.22 16.53
CA SER A 185 -8.70 9.15 16.47
C SER A 185 -9.27 9.26 15.05
N ALA A 186 -10.49 9.80 14.93
CA ALA A 186 -11.10 10.09 13.64
C ALA A 186 -10.24 11.05 12.80
N GLU A 187 -9.64 12.07 13.44
CA GLU A 187 -8.77 13.05 12.78
C GLU A 187 -7.49 12.38 12.24
N ALA A 188 -6.90 11.47 13.01
CA ALA A 188 -5.72 10.70 12.57
C ALA A 188 -6.06 9.83 11.35
N CYS A 189 -7.22 9.17 11.36
CA CYS A 189 -7.69 8.37 10.22
C CYS A 189 -8.04 9.24 8.99
N ALA A 190 -8.64 10.40 9.18
CA ALA A 190 -8.90 11.36 8.12
C ALA A 190 -7.59 11.87 7.49
N TRP A 191 -6.58 12.17 8.32
CA TRP A 191 -5.24 12.55 7.86
C TRP A 191 -4.57 11.42 7.06
N ALA A 192 -4.69 10.17 7.53
CA ALA A 192 -4.17 9.00 6.82
C ALA A 192 -4.80 8.86 5.44
N LEU A 193 -6.13 8.98 5.32
CA LEU A 193 -6.83 8.92 4.03
C LEU A 193 -6.43 10.08 3.12
N GLN A 194 -6.28 11.30 3.65
CA GLN A 194 -5.81 12.43 2.87
C GLN A 194 -4.38 12.22 2.37
N THR A 195 -3.51 11.66 3.21
CA THR A 195 -2.13 11.32 2.83
C THR A 195 -2.09 10.27 1.71
N LEU A 196 -2.97 9.26 1.76
CA LEU A 196 -3.13 8.29 0.67
C LEU A 196 -3.67 8.92 -0.63
N LYS A 197 -4.58 9.91 -0.53
CA LYS A 197 -5.07 10.67 -1.71
C LYS A 197 -3.99 11.52 -2.37
N ASN A 198 -3.00 11.96 -1.60
CA ASN A 198 -1.88 12.78 -2.08
C ASN A 198 -0.81 11.97 -2.84
N GLN A 199 -1.02 10.66 -3.06
CA GLN A 199 -0.10 9.81 -3.82
C GLN A 199 0.19 10.40 -5.21
N VAL A 200 1.47 10.68 -5.49
CA VAL A 200 1.90 11.27 -6.77
C VAL A 200 2.19 10.22 -7.85
N LEU A 201 2.37 8.97 -7.45
CA LEU A 201 2.65 7.87 -8.37
C LEU A 201 1.31 7.38 -8.95
N ARG A 202 0.96 7.87 -10.13
CA ARG A 202 -0.35 7.68 -10.76
C ARG A 202 -0.42 6.47 -11.71
N TYR A 203 0.34 5.44 -11.45
CA TYR A 203 0.25 4.15 -12.15
C TYR A 203 -0.59 3.14 -11.34
N GLY A 204 -0.80 1.95 -11.88
CA GLY A 204 -1.61 0.91 -11.22
C GLY A 204 -3.09 1.28 -11.17
N ILE A 205 -3.72 1.29 -10.01
CA ILE A 205 -5.17 1.51 -9.82
C ILE A 205 -5.65 2.74 -10.58
N ARG A 206 -4.93 3.86 -10.50
CA ARG A 206 -5.35 5.13 -11.10
C ARG A 206 -5.18 5.21 -12.61
N SER A 207 -4.30 4.39 -13.20
CA SER A 207 -3.82 4.58 -14.58
C SER A 207 -4.89 4.51 -15.65
N ARG A 208 -6.01 3.83 -15.40
CA ARG A 208 -7.11 3.64 -16.35
C ARG A 208 -8.47 4.18 -15.85
N LEU A 209 -8.45 4.94 -14.77
CA LEU A 209 -9.64 5.64 -14.28
C LEU A 209 -9.76 7.01 -14.92
N PRO A 210 -10.97 7.60 -14.98
CA PRO A 210 -11.17 8.99 -15.40
C PRO A 210 -10.24 9.95 -14.65
N PHE A 211 -9.85 11.04 -15.33
CA PHE A 211 -8.87 11.97 -14.76
C PHE A 211 -9.30 12.56 -13.42
N GLU A 212 -10.59 12.82 -13.26
CA GLU A 212 -11.23 13.37 -12.05
C GLU A 212 -11.39 12.34 -10.91
N ALA A 213 -11.20 11.04 -11.18
CA ALA A 213 -11.30 10.03 -10.15
C ALA A 213 -10.27 10.25 -9.04
N VAL A 214 -10.72 10.29 -7.81
CA VAL A 214 -9.87 10.38 -6.63
C VAL A 214 -9.53 8.97 -6.16
N VAL A 215 -8.25 8.72 -5.92
CA VAL A 215 -7.77 7.42 -5.43
C VAL A 215 -6.88 7.67 -4.21
N ALA A 216 -7.26 7.10 -3.08
CA ALA A 216 -6.44 7.04 -1.88
C ALA A 216 -5.68 5.70 -1.90
N SER A 217 -4.43 5.67 -2.35
CA SER A 217 -3.70 4.41 -2.52
C SER A 217 -2.25 4.46 -2.06
N LYS A 218 -1.70 3.26 -1.88
CA LYS A 218 -0.27 3.03 -1.73
C LYS A 218 0.20 1.97 -2.70
N SER A 219 1.02 2.40 -3.65
CA SER A 219 1.65 1.51 -4.60
C SER A 219 2.88 0.82 -4.00
N GLY A 220 3.21 -0.33 -4.56
CA GLY A 220 4.40 -1.10 -4.21
C GLY A 220 5.12 -1.64 -5.44
N ARG A 221 6.43 -1.87 -5.27
CA ARG A 221 7.26 -2.53 -6.28
C ARG A 221 8.23 -3.49 -5.60
N GLY A 222 8.52 -4.58 -6.26
CA GLY A 222 9.49 -5.58 -5.87
C GLY A 222 10.14 -6.21 -7.09
N LYS A 223 11.10 -7.08 -6.86
CA LYS A 223 11.75 -7.87 -7.93
C LYS A 223 10.75 -8.85 -8.58
N ARG A 224 9.81 -9.39 -7.80
CA ARG A 224 8.84 -10.39 -8.24
C ARG A 224 7.61 -9.79 -8.91
N GLY A 225 7.29 -8.49 -8.71
CA GLY A 225 6.08 -7.90 -9.27
C GLY A 225 5.81 -6.45 -8.89
N ARG A 226 4.58 -6.05 -9.17
CA ARG A 226 4.00 -4.74 -8.85
C ARG A 226 2.73 -4.93 -8.05
N MET A 227 2.46 -3.99 -7.16
CA MET A 227 1.30 -4.04 -6.31
C MET A 227 0.71 -2.64 -6.11
N ASP A 228 -0.57 -2.58 -5.85
CA ASP A 228 -1.26 -1.35 -5.45
C ASP A 228 -2.46 -1.69 -4.58
N ALA A 229 -2.69 -0.90 -3.54
CA ALA A 229 -3.78 -1.08 -2.60
C ALA A 229 -4.45 0.27 -2.33
N GLY A 230 -5.74 0.39 -2.57
CA GLY A 230 -6.39 1.70 -2.47
C GLY A 230 -7.90 1.68 -2.43
N ILE A 231 -8.44 2.83 -2.04
CA ILE A 231 -9.86 3.19 -2.06
C ILE A 231 -10.08 4.12 -3.24
N VAL A 232 -10.99 3.77 -4.10
CA VAL A 232 -11.41 4.59 -5.24
C VAL A 232 -12.68 5.35 -4.86
N TYR A 233 -12.70 6.63 -5.19
CA TYR A 233 -13.81 7.54 -4.92
C TYR A 233 -14.49 7.95 -6.23
N LYS A 234 -15.81 8.00 -6.22
CA LYS A 234 -16.65 8.50 -7.32
C LYS A 234 -17.56 9.58 -6.77
N ASN A 235 -17.61 10.75 -7.41
CA ASN A 235 -18.40 11.88 -6.93
C ASN A 235 -18.12 12.24 -5.45
N ALA A 236 -16.83 12.25 -5.07
CA ALA A 236 -16.34 12.50 -3.72
C ALA A 236 -16.71 11.44 -2.66
N ALA A 237 -17.51 10.42 -2.99
CA ALA A 237 -17.89 9.33 -2.09
C ALA A 237 -17.00 8.10 -2.31
N PRO A 238 -16.65 7.32 -1.26
CA PRO A 238 -15.99 6.03 -1.40
C PRO A 238 -16.83 5.09 -2.28
N PHE A 239 -16.19 4.46 -3.27
CA PHE A 239 -16.89 3.67 -4.28
C PHE A 239 -16.53 2.20 -4.22
N PHE A 240 -15.24 1.88 -4.22
CA PHE A 240 -14.74 0.53 -3.97
C PHE A 240 -13.34 0.54 -3.40
N ILE A 241 -12.96 -0.54 -2.72
CA ILE A 241 -11.60 -0.85 -2.34
C ILE A 241 -11.07 -1.90 -3.30
N ILE A 242 -9.85 -1.72 -3.77
CA ILE A 242 -9.15 -2.71 -4.59
C ILE A 242 -7.71 -2.86 -4.11
N THR A 243 -7.27 -4.09 -3.95
CA THR A 243 -5.88 -4.44 -3.64
C THR A 243 -5.42 -5.48 -4.63
N THR A 244 -4.31 -5.23 -5.29
CA THR A 244 -3.78 -6.12 -6.34
C THR A 244 -2.30 -6.33 -6.16
N TYR A 245 -1.88 -7.59 -6.30
CA TYR A 245 -0.51 -8.06 -6.14
C TYR A 245 -0.16 -8.98 -7.31
N THR A 246 0.81 -8.56 -8.13
CA THR A 246 1.38 -9.44 -9.16
C THR A 246 2.64 -10.11 -8.62
N ASP A 247 2.89 -11.34 -9.04
CA ASP A 247 4.02 -12.16 -8.62
C ASP A 247 4.55 -12.97 -9.81
N ASP A 248 5.80 -13.42 -9.74
CA ASP A 248 6.47 -14.17 -10.81
C ASP A 248 6.50 -13.42 -12.16
N VAL A 249 6.61 -12.10 -12.09
CA VAL A 249 6.65 -11.22 -13.26
C VAL A 249 8.06 -11.25 -13.87
N ALA A 250 8.19 -11.76 -15.09
CA ALA A 250 9.44 -11.72 -15.84
C ALA A 250 9.97 -10.28 -16.03
N GLN A 251 11.28 -10.08 -16.04
CA GLN A 251 11.84 -8.74 -16.29
C GLN A 251 11.48 -8.22 -17.69
N THR A 252 11.51 -9.12 -18.67
CA THR A 252 11.14 -8.85 -20.07
C THR A 252 10.18 -9.94 -20.53
N MET A 253 9.07 -9.56 -21.14
CA MET A 253 8.08 -10.46 -21.73
C MET A 253 8.56 -10.98 -23.08
N ALA A 254 7.87 -11.98 -23.63
CA ALA A 254 8.23 -12.62 -24.90
C ALA A 254 8.24 -11.63 -26.09
N ASP A 255 7.43 -10.58 -26.04
CA ASP A 255 7.35 -9.50 -27.02
C ASP A 255 8.37 -8.37 -26.82
N GLY A 256 9.25 -8.50 -25.81
CA GLY A 256 10.24 -7.47 -25.44
C GLY A 256 9.71 -6.40 -24.47
N THR A 257 8.42 -6.40 -24.12
CA THR A 257 7.84 -5.44 -23.16
C THR A 257 8.42 -5.65 -21.76
N PRO A 258 8.78 -4.59 -21.01
CA PRO A 258 9.15 -4.74 -19.61
C PRO A 258 8.00 -5.32 -18.79
N GLY A 259 8.23 -6.42 -18.06
CA GLY A 259 7.17 -7.10 -17.33
C GLY A 259 6.47 -6.23 -16.30
N TYR A 260 7.20 -5.29 -15.66
CA TYR A 260 6.59 -4.35 -14.72
C TYR A 260 5.53 -3.44 -15.39
N THR A 261 5.67 -3.11 -16.67
CA THR A 261 4.68 -2.33 -17.44
C THR A 261 3.39 -3.11 -17.57
N MET A 262 3.47 -4.38 -17.98
CA MET A 262 2.30 -5.27 -18.08
C MET A 262 1.63 -5.48 -16.73
N ALA A 263 2.42 -5.68 -15.67
CA ALA A 263 1.89 -5.84 -14.31
C ALA A 263 1.11 -4.59 -13.86
N LEU A 264 1.64 -3.39 -14.07
CA LEU A 264 0.95 -2.13 -13.74
C LEU A 264 -0.30 -1.92 -14.60
N GLU A 265 -0.24 -2.28 -15.87
CA GLU A 265 -1.37 -2.20 -16.78
C GLU A 265 -2.49 -3.16 -16.38
N THR A 266 -2.15 -4.38 -15.97
CA THR A 266 -3.11 -5.35 -15.43
C THR A 266 -3.83 -4.79 -14.22
N ILE A 267 -3.12 -4.18 -13.26
CA ILE A 267 -3.73 -3.52 -12.09
C ILE A 267 -4.71 -2.43 -12.54
N GLY A 268 -4.33 -1.61 -13.52
CA GLY A 268 -5.19 -0.57 -14.08
C GLY A 268 -6.45 -1.11 -14.76
N LYS A 269 -6.32 -2.20 -15.53
CA LYS A 269 -7.46 -2.89 -16.17
C LYS A 269 -8.47 -3.42 -15.13
N LEU A 270 -7.97 -4.04 -14.06
CA LEU A 270 -8.84 -4.53 -12.98
C LEU A 270 -9.62 -3.38 -12.34
N SER A 271 -8.96 -2.26 -12.04
CA SER A 271 -9.61 -1.07 -11.50
C SER A 271 -10.66 -0.48 -12.47
N GLN A 272 -10.36 -0.45 -13.77
CA GLN A 272 -11.27 0.02 -14.80
C GLN A 272 -12.55 -0.83 -14.90
N VAL A 273 -12.42 -2.16 -14.80
CA VAL A 273 -13.57 -3.08 -14.78
C VAL A 273 -14.47 -2.81 -13.56
N CYS A 274 -13.88 -2.61 -12.38
CA CYS A 274 -14.65 -2.25 -11.18
C CYS A 274 -15.37 -0.90 -11.35
N TRP A 275 -14.67 0.11 -11.88
CA TRP A 275 -15.26 1.44 -12.13
C TRP A 275 -16.45 1.40 -13.06
N SER A 276 -16.38 0.60 -14.12
CA SER A 276 -17.43 0.52 -15.14
C SER A 276 -18.53 -0.46 -14.78
N GLY A 277 -18.21 -1.50 -14.01
CA GLY A 277 -19.12 -2.60 -13.71
C GLY A 277 -19.93 -2.43 -12.43
N PHE A 278 -19.44 -1.66 -11.46
CA PHE A 278 -20.22 -1.33 -10.28
C PHE A 278 -21.14 -0.16 -10.61
N GLN A 279 -22.44 -0.35 -10.34
CA GLN A 279 -23.43 0.72 -10.56
C GLN A 279 -23.48 1.61 -9.31
N SER A 280 -23.52 2.91 -9.56
CA SER A 280 -23.73 3.93 -8.52
C SER A 280 -25.19 4.16 -8.25
#